data_ad262411b247babd3e75fedd40e6dc5a
#
_entry.id   ad262411b247babd3e75fedd40e6dc5a
#
_cell.length_a   1.000
_cell.length_b   1.000
_cell.length_c   1.000
_cell.angle_alpha   90.00
_cell.angle_beta   90.00
_cell.angle_gamma   90.00
#
_symmetry.space_group_name_H-M   'P 1'
#
loop_
_entity.id
_entity.type
_entity.pdbx_description
1 polymer ?
#
loop_
_entity_poly.entity_id
_entity_poly.type
_entity_poly.pdbx_seq_one_letter_code
_entity_poly.pdbx_strand_id
1 'polypeptide(L)'
;MEKIALINMSADSLSLRFVDVNKNKSFVVYNEVVMPVNLAKDFYSDNFIKPAVVKEIISVLTVYRQMVDKEGVVDTICYATSLLNKAKNNNGFLNEVAGTTGFTFTVVSPEEELNWVYTAVINTFNKPKALIVHMSNFSTMFMLYNRRNVLETKVIDYGYTDAYNDVVNNSVKDIKKHIASKITSEIKGCDWIFNTPEDYEVIGTGDMFNNLGVISRKARKYPVEIAHNYSLTKEDFAKVYNVLVAQDMSKTTKIKGVPLEQCKYLPYAFEIMNCIIPSLKAEELAISKTEVGEGMLFNYALPLTIEKPISDTLGYSLQVINDFYEKQPETATHVYELSMILFKQLKVLHKLGRSYIKVLRIASYLYNSGLRANYFNRERSAFNIIQNSDIYGVTHREIVLASFVAYIRKADNFSLVDWVRYKDLVTEEDLVAVKKLAVILQIAESLDITAFGNVVDINCDILGDSVIMKTIVNADSSLEIKHAMLSANEFKKAFNKNLEIL
;
A
#
# COMPACT_ATOMS: atom_id res chain seq x y z
N MET A 1 10.70 -7.76 -20.03
CA MET A 1 10.91 -7.57 -18.58
C MET A 1 12.33 -7.09 -18.42
N GLU A 2 12.52 -5.99 -17.74
CA GLU A 2 13.80 -5.35 -17.47
C GLU A 2 14.05 -5.47 -15.96
N LYS A 3 15.25 -5.86 -15.56
CA LYS A 3 15.61 -5.96 -14.13
C LYS A 3 16.41 -4.76 -13.71
N ILE A 4 15.97 -4.09 -12.66
CA ILE A 4 16.70 -2.97 -12.05
C ILE A 4 16.96 -3.24 -10.57
N ALA A 5 17.93 -2.53 -10.00
CA ALA A 5 18.17 -2.52 -8.57
C ALA A 5 17.95 -1.12 -7.99
N LEU A 6 17.37 -1.06 -6.80
CA LEU A 6 17.24 0.15 -6.01
C LEU A 6 18.03 -0.02 -4.72
N ILE A 7 19.02 0.84 -4.48
CA ILE A 7 19.86 0.81 -3.28
C ILE A 7 19.62 2.09 -2.47
N ASN A 8 19.18 1.90 -1.24
CA ASN A 8 18.99 2.99 -0.27
C ASN A 8 20.06 2.91 0.83
N MET A 9 20.74 4.03 1.08
CA MET A 9 21.62 4.23 2.22
C MET A 9 20.92 5.17 3.21
N SER A 10 20.22 4.58 4.19
CA SER A 10 19.59 5.33 5.27
C SER A 10 20.57 5.56 6.44
N ALA A 11 20.10 6.22 7.50
CA ALA A 11 20.91 6.46 8.69
C ALA A 11 21.25 5.20 9.47
N ASP A 12 20.40 4.19 9.38
CA ASP A 12 20.43 2.97 10.22
C ASP A 12 20.50 1.66 9.42
N SER A 13 20.37 1.74 8.07
CA SER A 13 20.41 0.56 7.21
C SER A 13 20.90 0.84 5.79
N LEU A 14 21.37 -0.23 5.14
CA LEU A 14 21.51 -0.33 3.69
C LEU A 14 20.48 -1.31 3.17
N SER A 15 19.65 -0.92 2.23
CA SER A 15 18.71 -1.81 1.57
C SER A 15 19.02 -1.93 0.08
N LEU A 16 18.88 -3.17 -0.44
CA LEU A 16 18.95 -3.49 -1.85
C LEU A 16 17.65 -4.15 -2.25
N ARG A 17 16.90 -3.54 -3.17
CA ARG A 17 15.68 -4.10 -3.75
C ARG A 17 15.92 -4.47 -5.21
N PHE A 18 15.49 -5.67 -5.59
CA PHE A 18 15.45 -6.10 -6.98
C PHE A 18 14.04 -5.93 -7.52
N VAL A 19 13.94 -5.33 -8.69
CA VAL A 19 12.68 -4.90 -9.29
C VAL A 19 12.59 -5.37 -10.73
N ASP A 20 11.52 -6.06 -11.05
CA ASP A 20 11.13 -6.35 -12.42
C ASP A 20 10.25 -5.23 -12.97
N VAL A 21 10.66 -4.62 -14.07
CA VAL A 21 9.89 -3.60 -14.80
C VAL A 21 9.38 -4.22 -16.10
N ASN A 22 8.06 -4.26 -16.26
CA ASN A 22 7.38 -4.85 -17.40
C ASN A 22 7.33 -3.88 -18.61
N LYS A 23 7.01 -4.41 -19.80
CA LYS A 23 6.84 -3.59 -21.02
C LYS A 23 5.71 -2.55 -20.90
N ASN A 24 4.68 -2.85 -20.14
CA ASN A 24 3.55 -1.96 -19.85
C ASN A 24 3.86 -0.92 -18.76
N LYS A 25 5.15 -0.84 -18.33
CA LYS A 25 5.62 0.07 -17.29
C LYS A 25 5.08 -0.19 -15.87
N SER A 26 4.52 -1.38 -15.64
CA SER A 26 4.31 -1.88 -14.28
C SER A 26 5.61 -2.40 -13.70
N PHE A 27 5.75 -2.35 -12.37
CA PHE A 27 6.92 -2.90 -11.69
C PHE A 27 6.54 -3.72 -10.47
N VAL A 28 7.40 -4.68 -10.13
CA VAL A 28 7.25 -5.54 -8.96
C VAL A 28 8.60 -5.67 -8.26
N VAL A 29 8.63 -5.36 -6.96
CA VAL A 29 9.78 -5.69 -6.10
C VAL A 29 9.67 -7.18 -5.78
N TYR A 30 10.64 -7.98 -6.24
CA TYR A 30 10.60 -9.43 -6.04
C TYR A 30 11.60 -9.94 -5.02
N ASN A 31 12.58 -9.10 -4.62
CA ASN A 31 13.54 -9.45 -3.57
C ASN A 31 14.04 -8.18 -2.87
N GLU A 32 14.28 -8.28 -1.57
CA GLU A 32 14.84 -7.22 -0.76
C GLU A 32 15.84 -7.78 0.24
N VAL A 33 16.99 -7.12 0.35
CA VAL A 33 18.02 -7.42 1.35
C VAL A 33 18.30 -6.16 2.14
N VAL A 34 18.10 -6.22 3.45
CA VAL A 34 18.35 -5.09 4.36
C VAL A 34 19.48 -5.48 5.33
N MET A 35 20.53 -4.65 5.37
CA MET A 35 21.63 -4.80 6.29
C MET A 35 21.64 -3.63 7.27
N PRO A 36 21.49 -3.88 8.58
CA PRO A 36 21.65 -2.83 9.59
C PRO A 36 23.06 -2.25 9.52
N VAL A 37 23.16 -0.96 9.39
CA VAL A 37 24.39 -0.16 9.52
C VAL A 37 24.06 1.08 10.32
N ASN A 38 25.04 1.68 10.98
CA ASN A 38 24.78 2.91 11.72
C ASN A 38 25.63 4.04 11.13
N LEU A 39 25.14 4.65 10.04
CA LEU A 39 25.79 5.78 9.36
C LEU A 39 25.99 6.96 10.33
N ALA A 40 25.06 7.17 11.25
CA ALA A 40 25.10 8.25 12.24
C ALA A 40 25.94 7.92 13.48
N LYS A 41 26.63 6.75 13.53
CA LYS A 41 27.44 6.38 14.69
C LYS A 41 28.54 7.39 14.95
N ASP A 42 28.51 7.97 16.14
CA ASP A 42 29.45 9.00 16.60
C ASP A 42 29.51 10.25 15.69
N PHE A 43 28.54 10.40 14.78
CA PHE A 43 28.46 11.50 13.81
C PHE A 43 28.31 12.86 14.50
N TYR A 44 27.43 12.94 15.48
CA TYR A 44 27.04 14.21 16.14
C TYR A 44 28.14 14.88 16.95
N SER A 45 29.27 14.16 17.19
CA SER A 45 30.40 14.73 17.92
C SER A 45 31.21 15.74 17.10
N ASP A 46 31.34 15.55 15.80
CA ASP A 46 32.20 16.33 14.92
C ASP A 46 31.69 16.48 13.47
N ASN A 47 30.55 15.88 13.15
CA ASN A 47 29.95 15.81 11.81
C ASN A 47 30.83 15.07 10.79
N PHE A 48 31.52 14.01 11.21
CA PHE A 48 32.31 13.13 10.35
C PHE A 48 31.76 11.70 10.33
N ILE A 49 31.66 11.11 9.14
CA ILE A 49 31.43 9.68 8.97
C ILE A 49 32.73 8.98 9.36
N LYS A 50 32.65 8.10 10.36
CA LYS A 50 33.85 7.46 10.92
C LYS A 50 34.44 6.41 9.99
N PRO A 51 35.76 6.25 9.92
CA PRO A 51 36.41 5.27 9.02
C PRO A 51 35.91 3.83 9.22
N ALA A 52 35.59 3.45 10.47
CA ALA A 52 35.03 2.12 10.75
C ALA A 52 33.64 1.93 10.07
N VAL A 53 32.80 2.96 10.08
CA VAL A 53 31.50 2.96 9.41
C VAL A 53 31.66 2.93 7.88
N VAL A 54 32.59 3.70 7.33
CA VAL A 54 32.92 3.68 5.90
C VAL A 54 33.30 2.26 5.45
N LYS A 55 34.20 1.61 6.20
CA LYS A 55 34.64 0.23 5.91
C LYS A 55 33.47 -0.77 5.96
N GLU A 56 32.60 -0.65 6.95
CA GLU A 56 31.40 -1.49 7.08
C GLU A 56 30.46 -1.33 5.88
N ILE A 57 30.15 -0.09 5.51
CA ILE A 57 29.30 0.24 4.36
C ILE A 57 29.88 -0.32 3.06
N ILE A 58 31.16 -0.10 2.80
CA ILE A 58 31.85 -0.62 1.61
C ILE A 58 31.81 -2.15 1.57
N SER A 59 32.01 -2.82 2.72
CA SER A 59 31.90 -4.27 2.79
C SER A 59 30.52 -4.78 2.39
N VAL A 60 29.46 -4.18 2.89
CA VAL A 60 28.08 -4.53 2.51
C VAL A 60 27.81 -4.24 1.04
N LEU A 61 28.17 -3.06 0.55
CA LEU A 61 27.96 -2.67 -0.85
C LEU A 61 28.75 -3.53 -1.84
N THR A 62 29.93 -4.06 -1.42
CA THR A 62 30.68 -5.01 -2.25
C THR A 62 29.90 -6.32 -2.44
N VAL A 63 29.21 -6.80 -1.39
CA VAL A 63 28.31 -7.96 -1.51
C VAL A 63 27.12 -7.63 -2.39
N TYR A 64 26.53 -6.44 -2.23
CA TYR A 64 25.41 -5.99 -3.07
C TYR A 64 25.82 -5.92 -4.55
N ARG A 65 27.07 -5.49 -4.87
CA ARG A 65 27.59 -5.50 -6.26
C ARG A 65 27.59 -6.91 -6.84
N GLN A 66 28.09 -7.90 -6.08
CA GLN A 66 28.08 -9.29 -6.51
C GLN A 66 26.66 -9.83 -6.75
N MET A 67 25.69 -9.42 -5.92
CA MET A 67 24.29 -9.80 -6.10
C MET A 67 23.70 -9.16 -7.36
N VAL A 68 23.92 -7.88 -7.58
CA VAL A 68 23.46 -7.12 -8.75
C VAL A 68 24.02 -7.73 -10.04
N ASP A 69 25.31 -8.04 -10.07
CA ASP A 69 25.99 -8.63 -11.22
C ASP A 69 25.43 -10.04 -11.53
N LYS A 70 25.19 -10.85 -10.49
CA LYS A 70 24.61 -12.20 -10.63
C LYS A 70 23.17 -12.15 -11.18
N GLU A 71 22.36 -11.20 -10.76
CA GLU A 71 20.96 -11.07 -11.21
C GLU A 71 20.84 -10.51 -12.64
N GLY A 72 21.92 -10.00 -13.23
CA GLY A 72 21.90 -9.42 -14.56
C GLY A 72 21.08 -8.14 -14.65
N VAL A 73 21.18 -7.31 -13.62
CA VAL A 73 20.51 -6.01 -13.52
C VAL A 73 21.04 -5.06 -14.59
N VAL A 74 20.15 -4.38 -15.30
CA VAL A 74 20.51 -3.47 -16.41
C VAL A 74 20.73 -2.04 -15.94
N ASP A 75 20.11 -1.63 -14.82
CA ASP A 75 20.26 -0.29 -14.25
C ASP A 75 20.15 -0.33 -12.72
N THR A 76 20.84 0.61 -12.06
CA THR A 76 20.87 0.69 -10.59
C THR A 76 20.64 2.12 -10.13
N ILE A 77 19.57 2.32 -9.37
CA ILE A 77 19.23 3.59 -8.72
C ILE A 77 19.80 3.55 -7.29
N CYS A 78 20.76 4.44 -6.99
CA CYS A 78 21.36 4.55 -5.66
C CYS A 78 21.04 5.92 -5.05
N TYR A 79 20.43 5.93 -3.88
CA TYR A 79 20.16 7.17 -3.15
C TYR A 79 20.52 7.05 -1.66
N ALA A 80 20.81 8.18 -1.06
CA ALA A 80 21.25 8.26 0.32
C ALA A 80 20.54 9.38 1.08
N THR A 81 20.44 9.20 2.38
CA THR A 81 19.82 10.14 3.32
C THR A 81 20.49 11.52 3.32
N SER A 82 19.71 12.55 3.60
CA SER A 82 20.15 13.95 3.77
C SER A 82 21.19 14.15 4.88
N LEU A 83 21.39 13.20 5.78
CA LEU A 83 22.47 13.25 6.78
C LEU A 83 23.83 13.52 6.13
N LEU A 84 24.08 12.93 4.96
CA LEU A 84 25.32 13.09 4.22
C LEU A 84 25.62 14.55 3.84
N ASN A 85 24.58 15.38 3.62
CA ASN A 85 24.76 16.80 3.36
C ASN A 85 25.36 17.55 4.56
N LYS A 86 25.17 17.04 5.79
CA LYS A 86 25.73 17.58 7.03
C LYS A 86 27.16 17.05 7.31
N ALA A 87 27.61 16.04 6.56
CA ALA A 87 28.90 15.39 6.79
C ALA A 87 30.06 16.17 6.14
N LYS A 88 31.07 16.55 6.95
CA LYS A 88 32.28 17.27 6.48
C LYS A 88 33.10 16.47 5.47
N ASN A 89 33.05 15.15 5.53
CA ASN A 89 33.77 14.24 4.63
C ASN A 89 32.89 13.55 3.60
N ASN A 90 31.69 14.10 3.30
CA ASN A 90 30.72 13.51 2.38
C ASN A 90 31.33 13.16 1.01
N ASN A 91 31.97 14.14 0.34
CA ASN A 91 32.55 13.91 -0.98
C ASN A 91 33.62 12.81 -0.99
N GLY A 92 34.50 12.79 0.03
CA GLY A 92 35.51 11.75 0.17
C GLY A 92 34.88 10.37 0.37
N PHE A 93 33.88 10.28 1.23
CA PHE A 93 33.12 9.05 1.48
C PHE A 93 32.41 8.54 0.21
N LEU A 94 31.64 9.38 -0.48
CA LEU A 94 30.94 8.97 -1.68
C LEU A 94 31.88 8.59 -2.84
N ASN A 95 33.01 9.28 -2.97
CA ASN A 95 34.03 8.92 -3.98
C ASN A 95 34.70 7.58 -3.65
N GLU A 96 34.99 7.29 -2.38
CA GLU A 96 35.54 6.01 -1.96
C GLU A 96 34.55 4.86 -2.20
N VAL A 97 33.24 5.07 -1.88
CA VAL A 97 32.17 4.12 -2.18
C VAL A 97 32.07 3.86 -3.68
N ALA A 98 32.02 4.92 -4.49
CA ALA A 98 31.91 4.79 -5.96
C ALA A 98 33.14 4.10 -6.57
N GLY A 99 34.35 4.48 -6.15
CA GLY A 99 35.59 3.90 -6.64
C GLY A 99 35.77 2.42 -6.28
N THR A 100 35.25 2.00 -5.13
CA THR A 100 35.43 0.62 -4.64
C THR A 100 34.31 -0.30 -5.10
N THR A 101 33.05 0.18 -5.13
CA THR A 101 31.87 -0.66 -5.38
C THR A 101 31.21 -0.42 -6.74
N GLY A 102 31.58 0.66 -7.42
CA GLY A 102 30.94 1.10 -8.67
C GLY A 102 29.53 1.67 -8.49
N PHE A 103 29.05 1.87 -7.25
CA PHE A 103 27.75 2.49 -6.99
C PHE A 103 27.88 3.99 -6.75
N THR A 104 27.18 4.80 -7.55
CA THR A 104 27.15 6.25 -7.41
C THR A 104 25.87 6.68 -6.74
N PHE A 105 25.98 7.21 -5.52
CA PHE A 105 24.82 7.63 -4.73
C PHE A 105 24.48 9.10 -4.96
N THR A 106 23.18 9.36 -5.14
CA THR A 106 22.58 10.70 -5.06
C THR A 106 22.12 10.95 -3.64
N VAL A 107 22.60 12.02 -3.02
CA VAL A 107 22.11 12.43 -1.69
C VAL A 107 20.82 13.20 -1.90
N VAL A 108 19.73 12.69 -1.33
CA VAL A 108 18.39 13.27 -1.45
C VAL A 108 18.21 14.34 -0.37
N SER A 109 17.84 15.56 -0.77
CA SER A 109 17.47 16.63 0.17
C SER A 109 16.09 16.33 0.80
N PRO A 110 15.73 16.93 1.94
CA PRO A 110 14.42 16.74 2.53
C PRO A 110 13.26 17.13 1.60
N GLU A 111 13.44 18.17 0.78
CA GLU A 111 12.45 18.63 -0.20
C GLU A 111 12.29 17.60 -1.34
N GLU A 112 13.38 17.03 -1.83
CA GLU A 112 13.36 15.96 -2.82
C GLU A 112 12.75 14.69 -2.23
N GLU A 113 13.08 14.34 -0.99
CA GLU A 113 12.48 13.22 -0.24
C GLU A 113 10.96 13.37 -0.18
N LEU A 114 10.46 14.55 0.18
CA LEU A 114 9.03 14.83 0.23
C LEU A 114 8.36 14.73 -1.15
N ASN A 115 9.03 15.15 -2.22
CA ASN A 115 8.53 15.01 -3.58
C ASN A 115 8.44 13.54 -4.03
N TRP A 116 9.42 12.70 -3.68
CA TRP A 116 9.36 11.27 -3.95
C TRP A 116 8.25 10.57 -3.15
N VAL A 117 8.11 10.93 -1.88
CA VAL A 117 6.99 10.45 -1.04
C VAL A 117 5.65 10.87 -1.64
N TYR A 118 5.51 12.12 -2.08
CA TYR A 118 4.31 12.58 -2.78
C TYR A 118 4.02 11.75 -4.02
N THR A 119 5.04 11.50 -4.86
CA THR A 119 4.91 10.67 -6.07
C THR A 119 4.43 9.26 -5.74
N ALA A 120 4.93 8.65 -4.67
CA ALA A 120 4.48 7.35 -4.19
C ALA A 120 3.01 7.40 -3.73
N VAL A 121 2.65 8.39 -2.91
CA VAL A 121 1.30 8.55 -2.36
C VAL A 121 0.25 8.74 -3.45
N ILE A 122 0.47 9.67 -4.40
CA ILE A 122 -0.54 9.97 -5.44
C ILE A 122 -0.75 8.82 -6.43
N ASN A 123 0.21 7.90 -6.55
CA ASN A 123 0.12 6.73 -7.42
C ASN A 123 -0.39 5.47 -6.72
N THR A 124 -0.55 5.51 -5.39
CA THR A 124 -1.02 4.35 -4.59
C THR A 124 -2.32 4.62 -3.83
N PHE A 125 -2.65 5.88 -3.56
CA PHE A 125 -3.92 6.28 -2.95
C PHE A 125 -4.87 6.88 -3.98
N ASN A 126 -6.16 6.57 -3.85
CA ASN A 126 -7.21 7.26 -4.60
C ASN A 126 -7.82 8.39 -3.74
N LYS A 127 -6.98 9.32 -3.31
CA LYS A 127 -7.34 10.46 -2.46
C LYS A 127 -7.03 11.75 -3.20
N PRO A 128 -8.04 12.45 -3.73
CA PRO A 128 -7.81 13.66 -4.54
C PRO A 128 -7.29 14.85 -3.73
N LYS A 129 -7.51 14.85 -2.41
CA LYS A 129 -7.11 15.90 -1.50
C LYS A 129 -6.57 15.27 -0.23
N ALA A 130 -5.34 15.61 0.16
CA ALA A 130 -4.81 15.17 1.44
C ALA A 130 -3.70 16.08 1.98
N LEU A 131 -3.49 15.96 3.28
CA LEU A 131 -2.29 16.38 4.00
C LEU A 131 -1.40 15.16 4.20
N ILE A 132 -0.22 15.15 3.58
CA ILE A 132 0.83 14.19 3.87
C ILE A 132 1.62 14.68 5.08
N VAL A 133 1.82 13.80 6.05
CA VAL A 133 2.73 13.97 7.18
C VAL A 133 3.80 12.91 7.05
N HIS A 134 5.01 13.30 6.67
CA HIS A 134 6.14 12.38 6.53
C HIS A 134 7.13 12.59 7.66
N MET A 135 7.62 11.49 8.24
CA MET A 135 8.64 11.53 9.29
C MET A 135 9.79 10.63 8.93
N SER A 136 10.97 11.23 8.76
CA SER A 136 12.22 10.51 8.54
C SER A 136 13.15 10.62 9.77
N ASN A 137 14.35 10.06 9.64
CA ASN A 137 15.37 10.11 10.70
C ASN A 137 15.69 11.55 11.15
N PHE A 138 15.77 12.50 10.19
CA PHE A 138 16.31 13.83 10.42
C PHE A 138 15.35 14.97 10.06
N SER A 139 14.12 14.63 9.67
CA SER A 139 13.12 15.63 9.29
C SER A 139 11.70 15.20 9.58
N THR A 140 10.84 16.18 9.80
CA THR A 140 9.38 16.05 9.83
C THR A 140 8.81 16.99 8.77
N MET A 141 8.02 16.47 7.86
CA MET A 141 7.63 17.18 6.65
C MET A 141 6.12 17.12 6.45
N PHE A 142 5.58 18.18 5.84
CA PHE A 142 4.17 18.32 5.55
C PHE A 142 3.99 18.76 4.11
N MET A 143 3.00 18.17 3.43
CA MET A 143 2.60 18.57 2.09
C MET A 143 1.08 18.52 1.96
N LEU A 144 0.49 19.65 1.59
CA LEU A 144 -0.94 19.76 1.29
C LEU A 144 -1.12 19.73 -0.22
N TYR A 145 -2.01 18.87 -0.73
CA TYR A 145 -2.33 18.83 -2.15
C TYR A 145 -3.83 18.75 -2.41
N ASN A 146 -4.24 19.29 -3.57
CA ASN A 146 -5.62 19.24 -4.05
C ASN A 146 -5.63 18.89 -5.54
N ARG A 147 -6.43 17.90 -5.93
CA ARG A 147 -6.50 17.38 -7.32
C ARG A 147 -5.11 17.10 -7.90
N ARG A 148 -4.23 16.58 -7.03
CA ARG A 148 -2.86 16.22 -7.38
C ARG A 148 -1.95 17.43 -7.70
N ASN A 149 -2.35 18.64 -7.31
CA ASN A 149 -1.50 19.82 -7.31
C ASN A 149 -1.04 20.12 -5.89
N VAL A 150 0.25 20.27 -5.68
CA VAL A 150 0.82 20.69 -4.41
C VAL A 150 0.41 22.14 -4.14
N LEU A 151 -0.14 22.39 -2.96
CA LEU A 151 -0.57 23.72 -2.53
C LEU A 151 0.43 24.35 -1.56
N GLU A 152 0.84 23.58 -0.55
CA GLU A 152 1.72 24.03 0.52
C GLU A 152 2.69 22.93 0.90
N THR A 153 3.89 23.30 1.30
CA THR A 153 4.92 22.42 1.86
C THR A 153 5.60 23.04 3.06
N LYS A 154 5.97 22.22 4.03
CA LYS A 154 6.82 22.60 5.14
C LYS A 154 7.77 21.48 5.47
N VAL A 155 9.05 21.79 5.53
CA VAL A 155 10.10 20.91 6.03
C VAL A 155 10.57 21.44 7.38
N ILE A 156 10.69 20.56 8.34
CA ILE A 156 11.30 20.80 9.65
C ILE A 156 12.54 19.93 9.71
N ASP A 157 13.72 20.52 9.83
CA ASP A 157 15.01 19.82 10.00
C ASP A 157 15.15 19.24 11.42
N TYR A 158 14.16 18.41 11.80
CA TYR A 158 14.11 17.74 13.09
C TYR A 158 13.29 16.44 12.95
N GLY A 159 13.96 15.33 13.03
CA GLY A 159 13.37 13.99 12.96
C GLY A 159 13.53 13.23 14.28
N TYR A 160 13.13 11.97 14.27
CA TYR A 160 13.14 11.15 15.50
C TYR A 160 14.56 10.80 15.99
N THR A 161 15.54 10.76 15.09
CA THR A 161 16.94 10.53 15.48
C THR A 161 17.54 11.78 16.13
N ASP A 162 17.21 12.98 15.65
CA ASP A 162 17.62 14.22 16.29
C ASP A 162 17.00 14.33 17.69
N ALA A 163 15.70 14.04 17.80
CA ALA A 163 15.00 14.05 19.08
C ALA A 163 15.58 13.04 20.09
N TYR A 164 15.99 11.86 19.63
CA TYR A 164 16.69 10.89 20.46
C TYR A 164 18.04 11.42 20.96
N ASN A 165 18.88 11.96 20.07
CA ASN A 165 20.23 12.40 20.41
C ASN A 165 20.23 13.63 21.33
N ASP A 166 19.28 14.55 21.12
CA ASP A 166 19.19 15.77 21.95
C ASP A 166 18.85 15.48 23.40
N VAL A 167 18.11 14.39 23.65
CA VAL A 167 17.44 14.23 24.95
C VAL A 167 17.62 12.89 25.64
N VAL A 168 18.34 11.96 25.04
CA VAL A 168 18.50 10.59 25.58
C VAL A 168 19.01 10.55 27.05
N ASN A 169 19.74 11.59 27.48
CA ASN A 169 20.29 11.71 28.83
C ASN A 169 19.45 12.62 29.77
N ASN A 170 18.28 13.09 29.33
CA ASN A 170 17.42 14.01 30.09
C ASN A 170 16.27 13.28 30.78
N SER A 171 15.59 13.96 31.71
CA SER A 171 14.37 13.41 32.31
C SER A 171 13.22 13.35 31.32
N VAL A 172 12.28 12.39 31.49
CA VAL A 172 11.11 12.23 30.58
C VAL A 172 10.31 13.53 30.42
N LYS A 173 10.16 14.32 31.49
CA LYS A 173 9.45 15.60 31.46
C LYS A 173 10.17 16.64 30.62
N ASP A 174 11.48 16.70 30.70
CA ASP A 174 12.32 17.64 29.95
C ASP A 174 12.35 17.26 28.47
N ILE A 175 12.34 15.93 28.15
CA ILE A 175 12.26 15.40 26.80
C ILE A 175 10.99 15.90 26.10
N LYS A 176 9.83 15.70 26.71
CA LYS A 176 8.52 16.13 26.13
C LYS A 176 8.49 17.62 25.90
N LYS A 177 8.91 18.41 26.88
CA LYS A 177 8.95 19.87 26.79
C LYS A 177 9.90 20.34 25.68
N HIS A 178 11.06 19.71 25.55
CA HIS A 178 12.05 20.06 24.53
C HIS A 178 11.49 19.78 23.12
N ILE A 179 11.00 18.58 22.86
CA ILE A 179 10.43 18.19 21.56
C ILE A 179 9.23 19.08 21.21
N ALA A 180 8.31 19.28 22.18
CA ALA A 180 7.14 20.12 21.95
C ALA A 180 7.52 21.57 21.61
N SER A 181 8.50 22.14 22.33
CA SER A 181 9.00 23.49 22.05
C SER A 181 9.59 23.59 20.65
N LYS A 182 10.41 22.60 20.26
CA LYS A 182 11.07 22.56 18.95
C LYS A 182 10.05 22.47 17.82
N ILE A 183 9.15 21.49 17.87
CA ILE A 183 8.12 21.28 16.84
C ILE A 183 7.19 22.50 16.77
N THR A 184 6.66 22.98 17.90
CA THR A 184 5.73 24.12 17.92
C THR A 184 6.36 25.41 17.37
N SER A 185 7.65 25.66 17.65
CA SER A 185 8.34 26.82 17.10
C SER A 185 8.48 26.77 15.58
N GLU A 186 8.72 25.59 15.01
CA GLU A 186 8.96 25.38 13.58
C GLU A 186 7.66 25.41 12.75
N ILE A 187 6.53 24.98 13.34
CA ILE A 187 5.22 25.01 12.66
C ILE A 187 4.45 26.31 12.88
N LYS A 188 5.01 27.22 13.65
CA LYS A 188 4.40 28.54 13.88
C LYS A 188 4.21 29.28 12.56
N GLY A 189 2.98 29.70 12.28
CA GLY A 189 2.61 30.35 11.02
C GLY A 189 2.22 29.38 9.89
N CYS A 190 2.25 28.07 10.15
CA CYS A 190 1.76 27.06 9.21
C CYS A 190 0.33 26.61 9.58
N ASP A 191 -0.58 27.56 9.75
CA ASP A 191 -1.97 27.29 10.18
C ASP A 191 -2.71 26.32 9.25
N TRP A 192 -2.29 26.24 7.99
CA TRP A 192 -2.85 25.32 7.00
C TRP A 192 -2.69 23.84 7.40
N ILE A 193 -1.68 23.47 8.20
CA ILE A 193 -1.49 22.10 8.71
C ILE A 193 -2.67 21.71 9.61
N PHE A 194 -3.12 22.61 10.47
CA PHE A 194 -4.15 22.35 11.48
C PHE A 194 -5.56 22.77 11.03
N ASN A 195 -5.65 23.65 10.03
CA ASN A 195 -6.90 24.17 9.49
C ASN A 195 -7.27 23.60 8.12
N THR A 196 -6.76 22.39 7.79
CA THR A 196 -7.18 21.70 6.57
C THR A 196 -8.72 21.57 6.53
N PRO A 197 -9.36 21.79 5.36
CA PRO A 197 -10.80 21.56 5.22
C PRO A 197 -11.19 20.11 5.56
N GLU A 198 -12.42 19.90 6.01
CA GLU A 198 -12.92 18.57 6.44
C GLU A 198 -12.88 17.49 5.34
N ASP A 199 -12.90 17.90 4.06
CA ASP A 199 -12.81 16.99 2.91
C ASP A 199 -11.38 16.58 2.55
N TYR A 200 -10.38 17.01 3.34
CA TYR A 200 -9.00 16.55 3.21
C TYR A 200 -8.73 15.37 4.14
N GLU A 201 -8.12 14.35 3.59
CA GLU A 201 -7.66 13.21 4.36
C GLU A 201 -6.23 13.43 4.85
N VAL A 202 -5.83 12.73 5.92
CA VAL A 202 -4.45 12.77 6.42
C VAL A 202 -3.78 11.45 6.10
N ILE A 203 -2.55 11.52 5.57
CA ILE A 203 -1.73 10.35 5.24
C ILE A 203 -0.40 10.46 5.98
N GLY A 204 -0.17 9.53 6.91
CA GLY A 204 1.11 9.38 7.61
C GLY A 204 2.04 8.44 6.85
N THR A 205 3.31 8.85 6.66
CA THR A 205 4.31 8.07 5.93
C THR A 205 5.66 8.07 6.64
N GLY A 206 6.50 7.11 6.34
CA GLY A 206 7.80 6.87 6.98
C GLY A 206 7.75 5.77 8.02
N ASP A 207 8.94 5.25 8.36
CA ASP A 207 9.11 4.08 9.24
C ASP A 207 8.32 4.18 10.55
N MET A 208 8.30 5.35 11.18
CA MET A 208 7.63 5.52 12.46
C MET A 208 6.11 5.51 12.35
N PHE A 209 5.54 6.00 11.24
CA PHE A 209 4.11 5.83 10.94
C PHE A 209 3.77 4.37 10.60
N ASN A 210 4.65 3.67 9.87
CA ASN A 210 4.50 2.23 9.64
C ASN A 210 4.51 1.45 10.95
N ASN A 211 5.43 1.77 11.87
CA ASN A 211 5.49 1.17 13.20
C ASN A 211 4.23 1.47 14.05
N LEU A 212 3.70 2.70 13.98
CA LEU A 212 2.41 3.05 14.59
C LEU A 212 1.30 2.14 14.06
N GLY A 213 1.23 1.94 12.75
CA GLY A 213 0.27 1.04 12.10
C GLY A 213 0.41 -0.41 12.57
N VAL A 214 1.65 -0.93 12.70
CA VAL A 214 1.93 -2.28 13.21
C VAL A 214 1.45 -2.44 14.65
N ILE A 215 1.80 -1.50 15.52
CA ILE A 215 1.46 -1.53 16.95
C ILE A 215 -0.06 -1.45 17.13
N SER A 216 -0.71 -0.49 16.44
CA SER A 216 -2.16 -0.28 16.51
C SER A 216 -2.94 -1.51 16.03
N ARG A 217 -2.59 -2.10 14.87
CA ARG A 217 -3.24 -3.31 14.35
C ARG A 217 -3.12 -4.48 15.31
N LYS A 218 -1.96 -4.66 15.94
CA LYS A 218 -1.76 -5.73 16.93
C LYS A 218 -2.57 -5.48 18.20
N ALA A 219 -2.60 -4.27 18.72
CA ALA A 219 -3.40 -3.90 19.90
C ALA A 219 -4.89 -4.17 19.68
N ARG A 220 -5.40 -3.86 18.48
CA ARG A 220 -6.80 -4.08 18.09
C ARG A 220 -7.12 -5.51 17.63
N LYS A 221 -6.12 -6.40 17.51
CA LYS A 221 -6.28 -7.71 16.86
C LYS A 221 -6.90 -7.58 15.46
N TYR A 222 -6.46 -6.56 14.74
CA TYR A 222 -6.99 -6.21 13.43
C TYR A 222 -6.77 -7.35 12.43
N PRO A 223 -7.79 -7.76 11.65
CA PRO A 223 -7.73 -9.01 10.89
C PRO A 223 -6.96 -8.94 9.57
N VAL A 224 -6.64 -7.72 9.09
CA VAL A 224 -5.92 -7.49 7.81
C VAL A 224 -4.48 -7.12 8.12
N GLU A 225 -3.54 -7.81 7.47
CA GLU A 225 -2.10 -7.61 7.73
C GLU A 225 -1.46 -6.54 6.84
N ILE A 226 -2.11 -6.15 5.73
CA ILE A 226 -1.62 -5.09 4.84
C ILE A 226 -1.48 -3.79 5.64
N ALA A 227 -0.30 -3.14 5.51
CA ALA A 227 -0.04 -1.87 6.18
C ALA A 227 -0.58 -0.67 5.39
N HIS A 228 -0.51 -0.74 4.04
CA HIS A 228 -0.90 0.34 3.16
C HIS A 228 -2.40 0.64 3.27
N ASN A 229 -2.73 1.92 3.42
CA ASN A 229 -4.09 2.42 3.63
C ASN A 229 -4.81 1.88 4.89
N TYR A 230 -4.03 1.43 5.90
CA TYR A 230 -4.59 1.18 7.23
C TYR A 230 -5.03 2.50 7.84
N SER A 231 -6.31 2.63 8.19
CA SER A 231 -6.86 3.81 8.88
C SER A 231 -6.86 3.60 10.39
N LEU A 232 -6.41 4.61 11.12
CA LEU A 232 -6.52 4.67 12.58
C LEU A 232 -7.06 6.01 13.02
N THR A 233 -7.84 6.01 14.11
CA THR A 233 -8.42 7.20 14.70
C THR A 233 -7.43 7.90 15.64
N LYS A 234 -7.68 9.16 15.99
CA LYS A 234 -6.94 9.86 17.05
C LYS A 234 -7.00 9.10 18.38
N GLU A 235 -8.14 8.45 18.68
CA GLU A 235 -8.28 7.62 19.87
C GLU A 235 -7.36 6.39 19.85
N ASP A 236 -7.24 5.72 18.67
CA ASP A 236 -6.31 4.61 18.49
C ASP A 236 -4.86 5.07 18.67
N PHE A 237 -4.50 6.24 18.11
CA PHE A 237 -3.19 6.85 18.34
C PHE A 237 -2.95 7.10 19.83
N ALA A 238 -3.90 7.73 20.52
CA ALA A 238 -3.77 8.06 21.94
C ALA A 238 -3.59 6.80 22.81
N LYS A 239 -4.29 5.69 22.50
CA LYS A 239 -4.10 4.40 23.18
C LYS A 239 -2.68 3.87 23.02
N VAL A 240 -2.16 3.88 21.79
CA VAL A 240 -0.79 3.42 21.50
C VAL A 240 0.25 4.32 22.16
N TYR A 241 0.09 5.64 22.05
CA TYR A 241 0.95 6.64 22.67
C TYR A 241 1.04 6.46 24.18
N ASN A 242 -0.10 6.35 24.88
CA ASN A 242 -0.15 6.19 26.32
C ASN A 242 0.57 4.92 26.81
N VAL A 243 0.44 3.80 26.07
CA VAL A 243 1.14 2.56 26.41
C VAL A 243 2.66 2.70 26.26
N LEU A 244 3.12 3.37 25.21
CA LEU A 244 4.56 3.57 24.96
C LEU A 244 5.18 4.57 25.91
N VAL A 245 4.49 5.66 26.20
CA VAL A 245 4.99 6.75 27.05
C VAL A 245 4.87 6.41 28.55
N ALA A 246 3.99 5.49 28.94
CA ALA A 246 3.96 4.94 30.30
C ALA A 246 5.20 4.09 30.63
N GLN A 247 5.96 3.65 29.61
CA GLN A 247 7.21 2.95 29.77
C GLN A 247 8.36 3.94 30.01
N ASP A 248 9.40 3.48 30.66
CA ASP A 248 10.62 4.26 30.82
C ASP A 248 11.27 4.52 29.44
N MET A 249 11.18 5.75 28.94
CA MET A 249 11.70 6.15 27.64
C MET A 249 13.21 5.91 27.48
N SER A 250 13.93 5.78 28.59
CA SER A 250 15.37 5.46 28.59
C SER A 250 15.67 4.00 28.26
N LYS A 251 14.66 3.13 28.34
CA LYS A 251 14.81 1.68 28.10
C LYS A 251 14.26 1.30 26.74
N THR A 252 15.11 0.69 25.92
CA THR A 252 14.66 0.10 24.65
C THR A 252 13.80 -1.12 24.94
N THR A 253 12.48 -0.98 24.75
CA THR A 253 11.54 -2.10 24.90
C THR A 253 11.31 -2.75 23.55
N LYS A 254 11.60 -4.06 23.46
CA LYS A 254 11.31 -4.82 22.23
C LYS A 254 9.81 -4.92 22.00
N ILE A 255 9.36 -4.41 20.86
CA ILE A 255 7.96 -4.46 20.43
C ILE A 255 7.83 -5.47 19.29
N LYS A 256 6.93 -6.44 19.46
CA LYS A 256 6.72 -7.48 18.44
C LYS A 256 6.31 -6.87 17.10
N GLY A 257 7.13 -7.10 16.06
CA GLY A 257 6.90 -6.67 14.68
C GLY A 257 7.44 -5.29 14.34
N VAL A 258 8.18 -4.68 15.27
CA VAL A 258 9.02 -3.50 15.04
C VAL A 258 10.49 -3.95 15.02
N PRO A 259 11.30 -3.50 14.05
CA PRO A 259 12.75 -3.76 14.04
C PRO A 259 13.41 -3.30 15.34
N LEU A 260 14.31 -4.12 15.88
CA LEU A 260 14.90 -3.86 17.20
C LEU A 260 15.67 -2.52 17.24
N GLU A 261 16.36 -2.20 16.17
CA GLU A 261 17.12 -0.97 15.98
C GLU A 261 16.25 0.28 15.95
N GLN A 262 14.98 0.15 15.56
CA GLN A 262 14.00 1.24 15.55
C GLN A 262 13.30 1.42 16.89
N CYS A 263 13.25 0.37 17.71
CA CYS A 263 12.53 0.42 19.00
C CYS A 263 12.99 1.54 19.93
N LYS A 264 14.28 1.88 19.91
CA LYS A 264 14.85 2.96 20.74
C LYS A 264 14.35 4.35 20.34
N TYR A 265 13.92 4.55 19.09
CA TYR A 265 13.46 5.82 18.57
C TYR A 265 11.95 6.04 18.76
N LEU A 266 11.18 4.97 18.98
CA LEU A 266 9.71 5.04 19.08
C LEU A 266 9.21 6.09 20.06
N PRO A 267 9.69 6.19 21.32
CA PRO A 267 9.18 7.17 22.27
C PRO A 267 9.33 8.60 21.77
N TYR A 268 10.42 8.90 21.08
CA TYR A 268 10.73 10.23 20.56
C TYR A 268 9.90 10.56 19.33
N ALA A 269 9.77 9.61 18.41
CA ALA A 269 8.90 9.75 17.23
C ALA A 269 7.44 9.94 17.63
N PHE A 270 6.97 9.19 18.62
CA PHE A 270 5.59 9.30 19.10
C PHE A 270 5.35 10.59 19.87
N GLU A 271 6.36 11.17 20.51
CA GLU A 271 6.25 12.51 21.08
C GLU A 271 6.14 13.59 20.01
N ILE A 272 6.91 13.47 18.91
CA ILE A 272 6.74 14.36 17.73
C ILE A 272 5.31 14.21 17.16
N MET A 273 4.83 12.99 16.96
CA MET A 273 3.47 12.71 16.48
C MET A 273 2.40 13.30 17.43
N ASN A 274 2.63 13.23 18.74
CA ASN A 274 1.73 13.77 19.74
C ASN A 274 1.62 15.29 19.72
N CYS A 275 2.64 15.98 19.22
CA CYS A 275 2.57 17.43 18.97
C CYS A 275 1.71 17.78 17.73
N ILE A 276 1.48 16.82 16.85
CA ILE A 276 0.85 17.04 15.53
C ILE A 276 -0.57 16.46 15.49
N ILE A 277 -0.70 15.13 15.64
CA ILE A 277 -1.93 14.37 15.37
C ILE A 277 -3.15 14.87 16.16
N PRO A 278 -3.09 15.13 17.48
CA PRO A 278 -4.25 15.58 18.22
C PRO A 278 -4.82 16.91 17.73
N SER A 279 -3.97 17.78 17.18
CA SER A 279 -4.33 19.12 16.72
C SER A 279 -4.84 19.17 15.27
N LEU A 280 -4.71 18.10 14.50
CA LEU A 280 -5.28 18.01 13.14
C LEU A 280 -6.81 18.05 13.21
N LYS A 281 -7.49 18.56 12.18
CA LYS A 281 -8.96 18.51 12.10
C LYS A 281 -9.48 17.12 11.79
N ALA A 282 -8.79 16.36 10.94
CA ALA A 282 -9.19 15.01 10.59
C ALA A 282 -9.20 14.08 11.81
N GLU A 283 -10.27 13.31 11.99
CA GLU A 283 -10.39 12.34 13.08
C GLU A 283 -9.64 11.03 12.82
N GLU A 284 -9.32 10.76 11.56
CA GLU A 284 -8.62 9.56 11.12
C GLU A 284 -7.40 9.94 10.28
N LEU A 285 -6.40 9.08 10.32
CA LEU A 285 -5.27 9.14 9.41
C LEU A 285 -5.01 7.77 8.76
N ALA A 286 -4.63 7.76 7.49
CA ALA A 286 -4.24 6.56 6.77
C ALA A 286 -2.72 6.40 6.81
N ILE A 287 -2.25 5.16 6.98
CA ILE A 287 -0.82 4.84 6.92
C ILE A 287 -0.43 4.48 5.49
N SER A 288 0.61 5.11 4.98
CA SER A 288 1.26 4.71 3.73
C SER A 288 2.43 3.79 4.01
N LYS A 289 2.43 2.61 3.38
CA LYS A 289 3.60 1.73 3.36
C LYS A 289 4.65 2.23 2.35
N THR A 290 4.22 3.02 1.35
CA THR A 290 5.09 3.48 0.28
C THR A 290 5.84 4.75 0.68
N GLU A 291 7.09 4.84 0.24
CA GLU A 291 8.04 5.87 0.62
C GLU A 291 8.86 6.37 -0.59
N VAL A 292 10.03 6.93 -0.33
CA VAL A 292 10.94 7.50 -1.35
C VAL A 292 11.26 6.51 -2.47
N GLY A 293 11.58 5.27 -2.11
CA GLY A 293 11.95 4.23 -3.08
C GLY A 293 10.85 3.95 -4.10
N GLU A 294 9.60 3.81 -3.66
CA GLU A 294 8.46 3.62 -4.55
C GLU A 294 8.24 4.85 -5.44
N GLY A 295 8.43 6.06 -4.91
CA GLY A 295 8.36 7.29 -5.70
C GLY A 295 9.38 7.31 -6.84
N MET A 296 10.61 6.92 -6.56
CA MET A 296 11.67 6.78 -7.57
C MET A 296 11.34 5.69 -8.59
N LEU A 297 10.81 4.54 -8.15
CA LEU A 297 10.40 3.46 -9.05
C LEU A 297 9.24 3.87 -9.96
N PHE A 298 8.25 4.60 -9.45
CA PHE A 298 7.18 5.17 -10.28
C PHE A 298 7.75 6.13 -11.34
N ASN A 299 8.67 6.99 -10.96
CA ASN A 299 9.30 7.92 -11.90
C ASN A 299 10.15 7.19 -12.96
N TYR A 300 10.85 6.12 -12.57
CA TYR A 300 11.63 5.30 -13.50
C TYR A 300 10.73 4.54 -14.49
N ALA A 301 9.68 3.90 -13.98
CA ALA A 301 8.82 3.04 -14.79
C ALA A 301 7.86 3.82 -15.69
N LEU A 302 7.33 4.96 -15.25
CA LEU A 302 6.39 5.76 -16.03
C LEU A 302 7.15 6.60 -17.07
N PRO A 303 6.66 6.72 -18.32
CA PRO A 303 7.29 7.57 -19.33
C PRO A 303 7.41 9.02 -18.83
N LEU A 304 8.56 9.64 -19.09
CA LEU A 304 8.82 11.06 -18.75
C LEU A 304 7.79 12.04 -19.36
N THR A 305 7.09 11.64 -20.43
CA THR A 305 6.01 12.42 -21.06
C THR A 305 4.71 12.38 -20.27
N ILE A 306 4.59 11.51 -19.28
CA ILE A 306 3.41 11.44 -18.42
C ILE A 306 3.71 12.21 -17.13
N GLU A 307 3.62 13.52 -17.18
CA GLU A 307 3.67 14.40 -16.00
C GLU A 307 2.49 14.19 -15.04
N LYS A 308 1.58 13.29 -15.38
CA LYS A 308 0.35 13.05 -14.62
C LYS A 308 0.45 11.77 -13.83
N PRO A 309 -0.02 11.78 -12.58
CA PRO A 309 -0.18 10.57 -11.78
C PRO A 309 -1.06 9.54 -12.50
N ILE A 310 -0.91 8.28 -12.12
CA ILE A 310 -1.75 7.18 -12.62
C ILE A 310 -3.22 7.56 -12.41
N SER A 311 -3.98 7.63 -13.49
CA SER A 311 -5.39 8.05 -13.45
C SER A 311 -6.30 7.02 -12.76
N ASP A 312 -5.96 5.74 -12.91
CA ASP A 312 -6.66 4.59 -12.35
C ASP A 312 -5.69 3.73 -11.53
N THR A 313 -5.45 4.14 -10.28
CA THR A 313 -4.54 3.46 -9.36
C THR A 313 -4.95 2.02 -9.08
N LEU A 314 -6.27 1.75 -9.01
CA LEU A 314 -6.79 0.40 -8.83
C LEU A 314 -6.51 -0.46 -10.06
N GLY A 315 -6.84 0.03 -11.26
CA GLY A 315 -6.59 -0.70 -12.51
C GLY A 315 -5.11 -1.03 -12.69
N TYR A 316 -4.23 -0.06 -12.40
CA TYR A 316 -2.78 -0.28 -12.43
C TYR A 316 -2.35 -1.43 -11.52
N SER A 317 -2.72 -1.40 -10.23
CA SER A 317 -2.31 -2.45 -9.29
C SER A 317 -2.91 -3.81 -9.62
N LEU A 318 -4.18 -3.86 -10.08
CA LEU A 318 -4.80 -5.10 -10.52
C LEU A 318 -4.10 -5.71 -11.73
N GLN A 319 -3.67 -4.88 -12.68
CA GLN A 319 -2.92 -5.36 -13.84
C GLN A 319 -1.56 -5.93 -13.43
N VAL A 320 -0.82 -5.25 -12.52
CA VAL A 320 0.45 -5.76 -11.98
C VAL A 320 0.28 -7.14 -11.36
N ILE A 321 -0.75 -7.30 -10.51
CA ILE A 321 -1.02 -8.57 -9.82
C ILE A 321 -1.49 -9.63 -10.82
N ASN A 322 -2.36 -9.27 -11.76
CA ASN A 322 -2.87 -10.16 -12.78
C ASN A 322 -1.76 -10.69 -13.70
N ASP A 323 -0.87 -9.82 -14.18
CA ASP A 323 0.30 -10.20 -15.00
C ASP A 323 1.21 -11.22 -14.29
N PHE A 324 1.29 -11.14 -12.96
CA PHE A 324 2.08 -12.07 -12.15
C PHE A 324 1.38 -13.42 -11.94
N TYR A 325 0.07 -13.42 -11.65
CA TYR A 325 -0.68 -14.64 -11.25
C TYR A 325 -1.42 -15.30 -12.40
N GLU A 326 -1.90 -14.57 -13.40
CA GLU A 326 -2.69 -15.13 -14.50
C GLU A 326 -1.83 -15.61 -15.67
N LYS A 327 -2.28 -16.72 -16.29
CA LYS A 327 -1.66 -17.21 -17.53
C LYS A 327 -2.22 -16.52 -18.77
N GLN A 328 -3.46 -16.06 -18.69
CA GLN A 328 -4.21 -15.39 -19.75
C GLN A 328 -4.85 -14.12 -19.16
N PRO A 329 -4.10 -13.01 -19.05
CA PRO A 329 -4.59 -11.77 -18.46
C PRO A 329 -5.83 -11.18 -19.15
N GLU A 330 -5.99 -11.44 -20.44
CA GLU A 330 -7.13 -10.97 -21.24
C GLU A 330 -8.46 -11.56 -20.76
N THR A 331 -8.46 -12.83 -20.32
CA THR A 331 -9.65 -13.50 -19.76
C THR A 331 -10.18 -12.75 -18.53
N ALA A 332 -9.31 -12.32 -17.63
CA ALA A 332 -9.71 -11.56 -16.45
C ALA A 332 -10.38 -10.21 -16.82
N THR A 333 -9.89 -9.55 -17.85
CA THR A 333 -10.49 -8.31 -18.38
C THR A 333 -11.88 -8.59 -18.94
N HIS A 334 -12.04 -9.61 -19.75
CA HIS A 334 -13.33 -9.97 -20.34
C HIS A 334 -14.36 -10.39 -19.27
N VAL A 335 -13.96 -11.21 -18.30
CA VAL A 335 -14.85 -11.58 -17.17
C VAL A 335 -15.26 -10.34 -16.36
N TYR A 336 -14.35 -9.37 -16.18
CA TYR A 336 -14.71 -8.09 -15.56
C TYR A 336 -15.74 -7.31 -16.38
N GLU A 337 -15.58 -7.21 -17.70
CA GLU A 337 -16.52 -6.54 -18.59
C GLU A 337 -17.91 -7.18 -18.52
N LEU A 338 -18.01 -8.50 -18.62
CA LEU A 338 -19.26 -9.25 -18.47
C LEU A 338 -19.89 -9.04 -17.07
N SER A 339 -19.06 -9.08 -16.02
CA SER A 339 -19.49 -8.79 -14.63
C SER A 339 -20.09 -7.39 -14.50
N MET A 340 -19.53 -6.40 -15.17
CA MET A 340 -20.02 -5.02 -15.16
C MET A 340 -21.30 -4.84 -15.96
N ILE A 341 -21.46 -5.56 -17.08
CA ILE A 341 -22.71 -5.60 -17.83
C ILE A 341 -23.80 -6.17 -16.93
N LEU A 342 -23.59 -7.34 -16.34
CA LEU A 342 -24.53 -7.97 -15.42
C LEU A 342 -24.85 -7.09 -14.20
N PHE A 343 -23.86 -6.45 -13.61
CA PHE A 343 -24.06 -5.51 -12.51
C PHE A 343 -24.98 -4.35 -12.90
N LYS A 344 -24.81 -3.79 -14.08
CA LYS A 344 -25.69 -2.71 -14.60
C LYS A 344 -27.09 -3.22 -14.88
N GLN A 345 -27.23 -4.34 -15.58
CA GLN A 345 -28.51 -4.93 -15.98
C GLN A 345 -29.36 -5.37 -14.78
N LEU A 346 -28.72 -5.91 -13.74
CA LEU A 346 -29.39 -6.41 -12.53
C LEU A 346 -29.55 -5.33 -11.43
N LYS A 347 -29.29 -4.05 -11.73
CA LYS A 347 -29.31 -2.96 -10.75
C LYS A 347 -30.59 -2.88 -9.92
N VAL A 348 -31.74 -3.09 -10.55
CA VAL A 348 -33.05 -3.05 -9.88
C VAL A 348 -33.20 -4.18 -8.84
N LEU A 349 -32.52 -5.33 -9.06
CA LEU A 349 -32.56 -6.48 -8.18
C LEU A 349 -31.53 -6.40 -7.05
N HIS A 350 -30.29 -6.09 -7.37
CA HIS A 350 -29.24 -6.06 -6.35
C HIS A 350 -29.33 -4.81 -5.45
N LYS A 351 -29.72 -3.65 -5.98
CA LYS A 351 -29.84 -2.36 -5.29
C LYS A 351 -28.54 -1.88 -4.62
N LEU A 352 -27.38 -2.34 -5.08
CA LEU A 352 -26.07 -2.00 -4.51
C LEU A 352 -25.60 -0.63 -5.00
N GLY A 353 -24.88 0.08 -4.13
CA GLY A 353 -24.26 1.37 -4.42
C GLY A 353 -23.00 1.24 -5.31
N ARG A 354 -22.50 2.39 -5.77
CA ARG A 354 -21.30 2.45 -6.63
C ARG A 354 -20.02 1.97 -5.93
N SER A 355 -19.96 2.00 -4.61
CA SER A 355 -18.80 1.52 -3.84
C SER A 355 -18.49 0.04 -4.11
N TYR A 356 -19.53 -0.77 -4.39
CA TYR A 356 -19.34 -2.19 -4.70
C TYR A 356 -18.76 -2.46 -6.10
N ILE A 357 -18.66 -1.46 -6.97
CA ILE A 357 -18.02 -1.61 -8.29
C ILE A 357 -16.54 -1.95 -8.13
N LYS A 358 -15.83 -1.29 -7.20
CA LYS A 358 -14.43 -1.61 -6.90
C LYS A 358 -14.28 -3.04 -6.38
N VAL A 359 -15.18 -3.46 -5.51
CA VAL A 359 -15.21 -4.83 -4.96
C VAL A 359 -15.35 -5.87 -6.08
N LEU A 360 -16.33 -5.66 -6.97
CA LEU A 360 -16.54 -6.56 -8.12
C LEU A 360 -15.34 -6.55 -9.07
N ARG A 361 -14.75 -5.38 -9.32
CA ARG A 361 -13.57 -5.26 -10.18
C ARG A 361 -12.38 -6.05 -9.64
N ILE A 362 -12.04 -5.90 -8.36
CA ILE A 362 -10.96 -6.66 -7.72
C ILE A 362 -11.22 -8.16 -7.84
N ALA A 363 -12.43 -8.59 -7.48
CA ALA A 363 -12.81 -10.00 -7.52
C ALA A 363 -12.74 -10.57 -8.95
N SER A 364 -13.23 -9.84 -9.95
CA SER A 364 -13.24 -10.29 -11.36
C SER A 364 -11.84 -10.39 -11.97
N TYR A 365 -10.90 -9.51 -11.56
CA TYR A 365 -9.52 -9.61 -12.04
C TYR A 365 -8.73 -10.72 -11.35
N LEU A 366 -9.05 -11.03 -10.09
CA LEU A 366 -8.19 -11.87 -9.25
C LEU A 366 -8.83 -13.21 -8.84
N TYR A 367 -10.04 -13.54 -9.31
CA TYR A 367 -10.75 -14.78 -8.94
C TYR A 367 -9.96 -16.06 -9.28
N ASN A 368 -9.18 -16.03 -10.34
CA ASN A 368 -8.36 -17.13 -10.82
C ASN A 368 -6.91 -17.10 -10.33
N SER A 369 -6.49 -16.03 -9.62
CA SER A 369 -5.10 -15.89 -9.14
C SER A 369 -4.61 -17.11 -8.33
N GLY A 370 -5.52 -17.79 -7.67
CA GLY A 370 -5.24 -19.01 -6.92
C GLY A 370 -4.83 -20.23 -7.74
N LEU A 371 -5.05 -20.24 -9.06
CA LEU A 371 -4.63 -21.35 -9.95
C LEU A 371 -3.13 -21.62 -9.91
N ARG A 372 -2.31 -20.57 -9.70
CA ARG A 372 -0.85 -20.71 -9.54
C ARG A 372 -0.46 -21.53 -8.31
N ALA A 373 -1.28 -21.49 -7.26
CA ALA A 373 -1.04 -22.24 -6.03
C ALA A 373 -1.62 -23.66 -6.09
N ASN A 374 -2.91 -23.81 -6.43
CA ASN A 374 -3.59 -25.11 -6.48
C ASN A 374 -4.91 -25.02 -7.25
N TYR A 375 -5.10 -25.90 -8.25
CA TYR A 375 -6.33 -25.95 -9.03
C TYR A 375 -7.56 -26.32 -8.20
N PHE A 376 -7.47 -27.34 -7.34
CA PHE A 376 -8.63 -27.87 -6.61
C PHE A 376 -9.08 -27.01 -5.42
N ASN A 377 -8.28 -26.02 -5.04
CA ASN A 377 -8.59 -25.10 -3.92
C ASN A 377 -8.27 -23.65 -4.32
N ARG A 378 -8.45 -23.35 -5.61
CA ARG A 378 -8.07 -22.07 -6.20
C ARG A 378 -8.80 -20.88 -5.57
N GLU A 379 -10.07 -21.07 -5.19
CA GLU A 379 -10.89 -20.01 -4.60
C GLU A 379 -10.35 -19.59 -3.23
N ARG A 380 -9.92 -20.55 -2.39
CA ARG A 380 -9.29 -20.25 -1.11
C ARG A 380 -7.92 -19.60 -1.28
N SER A 381 -7.19 -20.05 -2.29
CA SER A 381 -5.89 -19.45 -2.63
C SER A 381 -6.07 -18.02 -3.15
N ALA A 382 -7.06 -17.75 -4.02
CA ALA A 382 -7.40 -16.42 -4.50
C ALA A 382 -7.81 -15.49 -3.35
N PHE A 383 -8.64 -15.97 -2.40
CA PHE A 383 -8.98 -15.25 -1.18
C PHE A 383 -7.73 -14.77 -0.42
N ASN A 384 -6.76 -15.66 -0.22
CA ASN A 384 -5.52 -15.32 0.49
C ASN A 384 -4.64 -14.36 -0.32
N ILE A 385 -4.56 -14.54 -1.64
CA ILE A 385 -3.80 -13.66 -2.53
C ILE A 385 -4.38 -12.25 -2.49
N ILE A 386 -5.69 -12.08 -2.66
CA ILE A 386 -6.36 -10.78 -2.61
C ILE A 386 -6.10 -10.08 -1.28
N GLN A 387 -6.18 -10.81 -0.15
CA GLN A 387 -5.98 -10.24 1.18
C GLN A 387 -4.53 -9.86 1.51
N ASN A 388 -3.55 -10.37 0.77
CA ASN A 388 -2.13 -10.11 1.03
C ASN A 388 -1.42 -9.38 -0.11
N SER A 389 -2.16 -8.94 -1.15
CA SER A 389 -1.60 -8.19 -2.27
C SER A 389 -1.71 -6.68 -2.04
N ASP A 390 -0.72 -5.93 -2.52
CA ASP A 390 -0.73 -4.46 -2.50
C ASP A 390 -1.70 -3.94 -3.57
N ILE A 391 -3.00 -3.91 -3.26
CA ILE A 391 -4.07 -3.38 -4.13
C ILE A 391 -4.25 -1.90 -3.80
N TYR A 392 -3.96 -1.03 -4.76
CA TYR A 392 -3.94 0.41 -4.57
C TYR A 392 -5.32 1.07 -4.78
N GLY A 393 -5.52 2.22 -4.13
CA GLY A 393 -6.72 3.04 -4.30
C GLY A 393 -8.00 2.48 -3.67
N VAL A 394 -7.89 1.52 -2.75
CA VAL A 394 -8.99 0.84 -2.07
C VAL A 394 -8.79 0.75 -0.57
N THR A 395 -9.88 0.60 0.17
CA THR A 395 -9.89 0.40 1.61
C THR A 395 -9.73 -1.07 1.98
N HIS A 396 -9.31 -1.37 3.22
CA HIS A 396 -9.25 -2.74 3.72
C HIS A 396 -10.62 -3.44 3.70
N ARG A 397 -11.72 -2.69 3.91
CA ARG A 397 -13.08 -3.22 3.76
C ARG A 397 -13.33 -3.71 2.32
N GLU A 398 -12.99 -2.91 1.31
CA GLU A 398 -13.16 -3.29 -0.10
C GLU A 398 -12.32 -4.53 -0.47
N ILE A 399 -11.11 -4.66 0.06
CA ILE A 399 -10.24 -5.85 -0.12
C ILE A 399 -10.90 -7.08 0.50
N VAL A 400 -11.39 -6.98 1.74
CA VAL A 400 -12.06 -8.10 2.43
C VAL A 400 -13.31 -8.54 1.65
N LEU A 401 -14.17 -7.59 1.25
CA LEU A 401 -15.37 -7.90 0.48
C LEU A 401 -15.03 -8.58 -0.85
N ALA A 402 -14.03 -8.08 -1.58
CA ALA A 402 -13.59 -8.66 -2.85
C ALA A 402 -13.04 -10.07 -2.70
N SER A 403 -12.28 -10.32 -1.63
CA SER A 403 -11.77 -11.67 -1.35
C SER A 403 -12.90 -12.67 -1.09
N PHE A 404 -13.96 -12.27 -0.38
CA PHE A 404 -15.14 -13.10 -0.20
C PHE A 404 -15.93 -13.31 -1.50
N VAL A 405 -16.08 -12.29 -2.34
CA VAL A 405 -16.72 -12.42 -3.66
C VAL A 405 -15.99 -13.44 -4.52
N ALA A 406 -14.66 -13.43 -4.55
CA ALA A 406 -13.86 -14.38 -5.30
C ALA A 406 -13.89 -15.81 -4.68
N TYR A 407 -14.10 -15.91 -3.36
CA TYR A 407 -14.09 -17.18 -2.63
C TYR A 407 -15.41 -17.95 -2.73
N ILE A 408 -16.54 -17.26 -2.67
CA ILE A 408 -17.87 -17.89 -2.56
C ILE A 408 -18.30 -18.46 -3.92
N ARG A 409 -18.30 -19.79 -4.07
CA ARG A 409 -18.84 -20.49 -5.25
C ARG A 409 -20.24 -21.05 -5.03
N LYS A 410 -20.58 -21.38 -3.79
CA LYS A 410 -21.92 -21.80 -3.37
C LYS A 410 -22.24 -21.13 -2.06
N ALA A 411 -23.45 -20.65 -1.93
CA ALA A 411 -23.89 -19.96 -0.71
C ALA A 411 -23.76 -20.87 0.55
N ASP A 412 -23.91 -22.18 0.37
CA ASP A 412 -23.84 -23.16 1.46
C ASP A 412 -22.40 -23.47 1.91
N ASN A 413 -21.39 -23.17 1.10
CA ASN A 413 -19.96 -23.38 1.43
C ASN A 413 -19.37 -22.20 2.23
N PHE A 414 -20.16 -21.19 2.51
CA PHE A 414 -19.71 -20.00 3.24
C PHE A 414 -19.70 -20.27 4.75
N SER A 415 -18.53 -20.16 5.36
CA SER A 415 -18.39 -20.25 6.83
C SER A 415 -18.64 -18.87 7.46
N LEU A 416 -19.68 -18.76 8.27
CA LEU A 416 -19.92 -17.56 9.11
C LEU A 416 -18.74 -17.28 10.05
N VAL A 417 -17.98 -18.31 10.45
CA VAL A 417 -16.79 -18.14 11.29
C VAL A 417 -15.72 -17.32 10.60
N ASP A 418 -15.50 -17.54 9.30
CA ASP A 418 -14.56 -16.72 8.51
C ASP A 418 -15.02 -15.27 8.43
N TRP A 419 -16.34 -15.02 8.30
CA TRP A 419 -16.90 -13.66 8.26
C TRP A 419 -16.77 -12.91 9.58
N VAL A 420 -17.08 -13.57 10.69
CA VAL A 420 -17.04 -12.97 12.04
C VAL A 420 -15.67 -12.41 12.40
N ARG A 421 -14.58 -12.98 11.83
CA ARG A 421 -13.24 -12.45 12.01
C ARG A 421 -13.11 -10.99 11.54
N TYR A 422 -13.91 -10.57 10.57
CA TYR A 422 -13.87 -9.24 9.95
C TYR A 422 -15.01 -8.32 10.40
N LYS A 423 -15.75 -8.67 11.46
CA LYS A 423 -16.94 -7.95 11.95
C LYS A 423 -16.74 -6.44 12.17
N ASP A 424 -15.52 -6.01 12.46
CA ASP A 424 -15.19 -4.60 12.68
C ASP A 424 -14.97 -3.84 11.34
N LEU A 425 -14.95 -4.54 10.21
CA LEU A 425 -14.76 -3.99 8.87
C LEU A 425 -15.98 -4.15 7.98
N VAL A 426 -16.81 -5.15 8.22
CA VAL A 426 -17.92 -5.55 7.37
C VAL A 426 -19.21 -5.73 8.16
N THR A 427 -20.34 -5.49 7.50
CA THR A 427 -21.67 -5.55 8.09
C THR A 427 -22.47 -6.75 7.58
N GLU A 428 -23.63 -7.05 8.17
CA GLU A 428 -24.56 -8.06 7.67
C GLU A 428 -25.10 -7.70 6.26
N GLU A 429 -25.29 -6.42 5.98
CA GLU A 429 -25.71 -5.94 4.67
C GLU A 429 -24.63 -6.24 3.62
N ASP A 430 -23.37 -6.12 3.99
CA ASP A 430 -22.24 -6.49 3.15
C ASP A 430 -22.25 -7.96 2.79
N LEU A 431 -22.65 -8.84 3.71
CA LEU A 431 -22.75 -10.27 3.44
C LEU A 431 -23.80 -10.57 2.36
N VAL A 432 -24.94 -9.86 2.40
CA VAL A 432 -25.96 -9.97 1.34
C VAL A 432 -25.40 -9.46 0.01
N ALA A 433 -24.68 -8.34 0.03
CA ALA A 433 -24.07 -7.78 -1.16
C ALA A 433 -23.03 -8.73 -1.78
N VAL A 434 -22.16 -9.30 -0.95
CA VAL A 434 -21.11 -10.26 -1.38
C VAL A 434 -21.74 -11.48 -2.06
N LYS A 435 -22.83 -12.06 -1.51
CA LYS A 435 -23.51 -13.20 -2.14
C LYS A 435 -24.05 -12.85 -3.53
N LYS A 436 -24.65 -11.65 -3.70
CA LYS A 436 -25.14 -11.19 -5.00
C LYS A 436 -24.01 -10.99 -6.01
N LEU A 437 -22.91 -10.36 -5.58
CA LEU A 437 -21.73 -10.13 -6.41
C LEU A 437 -21.04 -11.44 -6.81
N ALA A 438 -20.96 -12.41 -5.90
CA ALA A 438 -20.38 -13.71 -6.17
C ALA A 438 -21.16 -14.45 -7.27
N VAL A 439 -22.49 -14.40 -7.26
CA VAL A 439 -23.32 -15.00 -8.32
C VAL A 439 -23.14 -14.26 -9.67
N ILE A 440 -23.04 -12.93 -9.65
CA ILE A 440 -22.73 -12.16 -10.86
C ILE A 440 -21.38 -12.58 -11.45
N LEU A 441 -20.35 -12.70 -10.61
CA LEU A 441 -19.01 -13.14 -11.04
C LEU A 441 -19.03 -14.58 -11.59
N GLN A 442 -19.76 -15.50 -10.94
CA GLN A 442 -19.87 -16.90 -11.41
C GLN A 442 -20.52 -17.00 -12.78
N ILE A 443 -21.58 -16.24 -13.04
CA ILE A 443 -22.23 -16.21 -14.35
C ILE A 443 -21.26 -15.63 -15.39
N ALA A 444 -20.59 -14.52 -15.08
CA ALA A 444 -19.61 -13.90 -15.98
C ALA A 444 -18.44 -14.84 -16.32
N GLU A 445 -17.86 -15.52 -15.32
CA GLU A 445 -16.82 -16.53 -15.51
C GLU A 445 -17.32 -17.67 -16.40
N SER A 446 -18.56 -18.14 -16.17
CA SER A 446 -19.13 -19.24 -16.92
C SER A 446 -19.39 -18.86 -18.39
N LEU A 447 -19.76 -17.60 -18.64
CA LEU A 447 -19.96 -17.08 -20.00
C LEU A 447 -18.64 -16.87 -20.78
N ASP A 448 -17.50 -17.01 -20.12
CA ASP A 448 -16.16 -16.99 -20.74
C ASP A 448 -15.34 -18.26 -20.38
N ILE A 449 -16.03 -19.38 -20.11
CA ILE A 449 -15.34 -20.62 -19.65
C ILE A 449 -14.36 -21.18 -20.67
N THR A 450 -14.57 -20.90 -21.95
CA THR A 450 -13.65 -21.29 -23.04
C THR A 450 -12.49 -20.33 -23.22
N ALA A 451 -12.53 -19.15 -22.60
CA ALA A 451 -11.57 -18.06 -22.77
C ALA A 451 -11.43 -17.57 -24.23
N PHE A 452 -12.49 -17.69 -25.03
CA PHE A 452 -12.52 -17.22 -26.41
C PHE A 452 -13.13 -15.82 -26.56
N GLY A 453 -13.78 -15.29 -25.51
CA GLY A 453 -14.44 -13.98 -25.55
C GLY A 453 -15.64 -13.96 -26.51
N ASN A 454 -16.32 -15.07 -26.70
CA ASN A 454 -17.41 -15.18 -27.66
C ASN A 454 -18.67 -14.42 -27.25
N VAL A 455 -18.97 -14.33 -25.96
CA VAL A 455 -20.11 -13.56 -25.41
C VAL A 455 -19.66 -12.13 -25.25
N VAL A 456 -20.22 -11.21 -26.04
CA VAL A 456 -19.78 -9.81 -26.09
C VAL A 456 -20.70 -8.84 -25.34
N ASP A 457 -21.98 -9.20 -25.15
CA ASP A 457 -22.93 -8.39 -24.40
C ASP A 457 -24.07 -9.26 -23.83
N ILE A 458 -24.81 -8.73 -22.85
CA ILE A 458 -25.90 -9.41 -22.17
C ILE A 458 -27.04 -8.42 -21.92
N ASN A 459 -28.24 -8.75 -22.34
CA ASN A 459 -29.46 -8.02 -22.03
C ASN A 459 -30.35 -8.81 -21.07
N CYS A 460 -30.83 -8.21 -20.00
CA CYS A 460 -31.65 -8.88 -19.00
C CYS A 460 -33.10 -8.35 -19.01
N ASP A 461 -34.06 -9.24 -19.27
CA ASP A 461 -35.49 -8.97 -19.06
C ASP A 461 -35.87 -9.46 -17.65
N ILE A 462 -36.28 -8.53 -16.80
CA ILE A 462 -36.70 -8.81 -15.44
C ILE A 462 -38.21 -8.95 -15.37
N LEU A 463 -38.66 -10.18 -15.19
CA LEU A 463 -40.09 -10.53 -15.12
C LEU A 463 -40.57 -10.68 -13.67
N GLY A 464 -41.83 -11.04 -13.45
CA GLY A 464 -42.45 -11.19 -12.14
C GLY A 464 -41.65 -12.13 -11.20
N ASP A 465 -41.31 -13.33 -11.64
CA ASP A 465 -40.64 -14.39 -10.87
C ASP A 465 -39.32 -14.89 -11.50
N SER A 466 -38.97 -14.35 -12.67
CA SER A 466 -37.80 -14.81 -13.44
C SER A 466 -37.00 -13.67 -14.04
N VAL A 467 -35.77 -13.96 -14.44
CA VAL A 467 -34.88 -13.12 -15.24
C VAL A 467 -34.45 -13.94 -16.45
N ILE A 468 -34.64 -13.37 -17.63
CA ILE A 468 -34.20 -13.92 -18.92
C ILE A 468 -32.96 -13.12 -19.33
N MET A 469 -31.79 -13.76 -19.38
CA MET A 469 -30.55 -13.18 -19.88
C MET A 469 -30.38 -13.58 -21.35
N LYS A 470 -30.38 -12.61 -22.25
CA LYS A 470 -30.15 -12.79 -23.68
C LYS A 470 -28.71 -12.43 -23.98
N THR A 471 -27.91 -13.42 -24.38
CA THR A 471 -26.50 -13.22 -24.74
C THR A 471 -26.39 -12.73 -26.20
N ILE A 472 -25.43 -11.82 -26.43
CA ILE A 472 -25.00 -11.42 -27.78
C ILE A 472 -23.64 -12.05 -28.00
N VAL A 473 -23.54 -12.88 -29.06
CA VAL A 473 -22.38 -13.73 -29.28
C VAL A 473 -21.78 -13.53 -30.68
N ASN A 474 -20.45 -13.68 -30.78
CA ASN A 474 -19.73 -13.63 -32.05
C ASN A 474 -19.57 -15.03 -32.69
N ALA A 475 -19.72 -16.10 -31.92
CA ALA A 475 -19.64 -17.48 -32.36
C ALA A 475 -20.56 -18.39 -31.52
N ASP A 476 -20.63 -19.66 -31.80
CA ASP A 476 -21.41 -20.64 -31.02
C ASP A 476 -20.92 -20.62 -29.56
N SER A 477 -21.81 -20.26 -28.64
CA SER A 477 -21.56 -20.16 -27.19
C SER A 477 -22.48 -21.10 -26.40
N SER A 478 -22.91 -22.19 -27.01
CA SER A 478 -23.82 -23.12 -26.36
C SER A 478 -23.20 -23.78 -25.12
N LEU A 479 -21.87 -23.93 -25.05
CA LEU A 479 -21.17 -24.47 -23.90
C LEU A 479 -21.16 -23.46 -22.74
N GLU A 480 -20.83 -22.20 -23.03
CA GLU A 480 -20.82 -21.08 -22.08
C GLU A 480 -22.20 -20.89 -21.46
N ILE A 481 -23.26 -20.84 -22.27
CA ILE A 481 -24.64 -20.70 -21.82
C ILE A 481 -25.04 -21.87 -20.92
N LYS A 482 -24.78 -23.12 -21.33
CA LYS A 482 -25.06 -24.30 -20.50
C LYS A 482 -24.30 -24.26 -19.18
N HIS A 483 -23.03 -23.85 -19.19
CA HIS A 483 -22.23 -23.73 -17.97
C HIS A 483 -22.76 -22.62 -17.05
N ALA A 484 -23.14 -21.47 -17.61
CA ALA A 484 -23.69 -20.36 -16.83
C ALA A 484 -25.04 -20.73 -16.16
N MET A 485 -25.85 -21.58 -16.82
CA MET A 485 -27.08 -22.12 -16.23
C MET A 485 -26.87 -22.99 -15.00
N LEU A 486 -25.66 -23.52 -14.75
CA LEU A 486 -25.36 -24.23 -13.50
C LEU A 486 -25.46 -23.30 -12.28
N SER A 487 -25.39 -21.97 -12.48
CA SER A 487 -25.55 -20.96 -11.43
C SER A 487 -27.00 -20.61 -11.11
N ALA A 488 -28.00 -21.18 -11.82
CA ALA A 488 -29.42 -20.81 -11.68
C ALA A 488 -29.95 -20.96 -10.25
N ASN A 489 -29.54 -22.01 -9.52
CA ASN A 489 -29.96 -22.23 -8.14
C ASN A 489 -29.35 -21.16 -7.19
N GLU A 490 -28.07 -20.80 -7.36
CA GLU A 490 -27.43 -19.75 -6.57
C GLU A 490 -28.00 -18.38 -6.91
N PHE A 491 -28.34 -18.13 -8.17
CA PHE A 491 -29.05 -16.94 -8.60
C PHE A 491 -30.39 -16.81 -7.88
N LYS A 492 -31.18 -17.89 -7.85
CA LYS A 492 -32.45 -17.91 -7.13
C LYS A 492 -32.30 -17.63 -5.64
N LYS A 493 -31.29 -18.18 -4.99
CA LYS A 493 -30.99 -17.91 -3.56
C LYS A 493 -30.61 -16.44 -3.33
N ALA A 494 -29.82 -15.83 -4.24
CA ALA A 494 -29.32 -14.46 -4.08
C ALA A 494 -30.35 -13.38 -4.46
N PHE A 495 -31.18 -13.63 -5.48
CA PHE A 495 -32.08 -12.61 -6.07
C PHE A 495 -33.56 -12.93 -5.88
N ASN A 496 -33.92 -14.10 -5.40
CA ASN A 496 -35.29 -14.61 -5.29
C ASN A 496 -36.03 -14.61 -6.63
N LYS A 497 -35.31 -14.95 -7.72
CA LYS A 497 -35.78 -15.04 -9.10
C LYS A 497 -35.25 -16.30 -9.76
N ASN A 498 -36.05 -16.93 -10.63
CA ASN A 498 -35.56 -17.97 -11.51
C ASN A 498 -34.68 -17.37 -12.60
N LEU A 499 -33.69 -18.10 -13.09
CA LEU A 499 -32.77 -17.65 -14.14
C LEU A 499 -32.98 -18.51 -15.39
N GLU A 500 -33.01 -17.87 -16.54
CA GLU A 500 -32.91 -18.46 -17.87
C GLU A 500 -31.89 -17.69 -18.68
N ILE A 501 -31.00 -18.36 -19.40
CA ILE A 501 -29.96 -17.76 -20.23
C ILE A 501 -30.12 -18.30 -21.67
N LEU A 502 -30.24 -17.38 -22.63
CA LEU A 502 -30.48 -17.67 -24.04
C LEU A 502 -29.35 -17.13 -24.91
#